data_679f986d911780853fdb2e8ff054be94
#
_entry.id   679f986d911780853fdb2e8ff054be94
#
_cell.length_a   1.000
_cell.length_b   1.000
_cell.length_c   1.000
_cell.angle_alpha   90.00
_cell.angle_beta   90.00
_cell.angle_gamma   90.00
#
_symmetry.space_group_name_H-M   'P 1'
#
loop_
_entity.id
_entity.type
_entity.pdbx_description
1 polymer ?
#
loop_
_entity_poly.entity_id
_entity_poly.type
_entity_poly.pdbx_seq_one_letter_code
_entity_poly.pdbx_strand_id
1 'polypeptide(L)'
;MLTIEIVNEQDEEITQEHQQLIENCLQKAAQFEEIKGEVVITLVNNERIHELNRDYRGVDRPTDVLSFALNEEGEGDMEIFVEESEFDDYPNMLGDIIISIPRTKEQAQDYGHSFERELGFLAVHGFLHLIGYDHGTPEEEKDMFTRQENILQEVGLTR
;
A
#
# COMPACT_ATOMS: atom_id res chain seq x y z
N MET A 1 3.10 8.29 14.88
CA MET A 1 2.96 8.85 13.54
C MET A 1 3.70 7.98 12.53
N LEU A 2 3.10 7.76 11.38
CA LEU A 2 3.70 6.96 10.32
C LEU A 2 4.62 7.83 9.46
N THR A 3 5.80 7.33 9.15
CA THR A 3 6.71 8.00 8.22
C THR A 3 6.50 7.42 6.83
N ILE A 4 6.22 8.28 5.85
CA ILE A 4 5.86 7.87 4.50
C ILE A 4 6.82 8.50 3.50
N GLU A 5 7.45 7.67 2.67
CA GLU A 5 8.25 8.13 1.55
C GLU A 5 7.54 7.75 0.25
N ILE A 6 7.39 8.72 -0.64
CA ILE A 6 6.75 8.48 -1.94
C ILE A 6 7.79 8.65 -3.02
N VAL A 7 7.98 7.62 -3.84
CA VAL A 7 8.92 7.60 -4.95
C VAL A 7 8.15 7.46 -6.26
N ASN A 8 8.31 8.40 -7.17
CA ASN A 8 7.65 8.36 -8.48
C ASN A 8 8.66 7.90 -9.54
N GLU A 9 8.48 6.68 -10.02
CA GLU A 9 9.36 6.07 -11.03
C GLU A 9 8.70 5.96 -12.40
N GLN A 10 7.63 6.70 -12.65
CA GLN A 10 6.90 6.62 -13.90
C GLN A 10 6.70 8.03 -14.49
N ASP A 11 6.25 8.12 -15.72
CA ASP A 11 6.24 9.38 -16.48
C ASP A 11 4.96 10.21 -16.32
N GLU A 12 3.88 9.63 -15.85
CA GLU A 12 2.62 10.37 -15.68
C GLU A 12 2.72 11.32 -14.50
N GLU A 13 2.11 12.47 -14.65
CA GLU A 13 2.15 13.51 -13.64
C GLU A 13 1.40 13.09 -12.37
N ILE A 14 2.11 13.18 -11.25
CA ILE A 14 1.51 13.03 -9.92
C ILE A 14 1.66 14.36 -9.21
N THR A 15 0.54 15.00 -8.94
CA THR A 15 0.55 16.32 -8.31
C THR A 15 0.89 16.22 -6.84
N GLN A 16 1.24 17.37 -6.26
CA GLN A 16 1.48 17.43 -4.82
C GLN A 16 0.20 17.05 -4.05
N GLU A 17 -0.96 17.38 -4.59
CA GLU A 17 -2.25 16.99 -4.00
C GLU A 17 -2.42 15.48 -3.96
N HIS A 18 -1.99 14.77 -5.01
CA HIS A 18 -2.03 13.32 -5.06
C HIS A 18 -1.11 12.71 -4.00
N GLN A 19 0.08 13.27 -3.84
CA GLN A 19 1.01 12.82 -2.81
C GLN A 19 0.45 13.04 -1.41
N GLN A 20 -0.14 14.21 -1.19
CA GLN A 20 -0.77 14.54 0.09
C GLN A 20 -1.95 13.61 0.38
N LEU A 21 -2.71 13.26 -0.65
CA LEU A 21 -3.82 12.32 -0.54
C LEU A 21 -3.34 10.95 -0.04
N ILE A 22 -2.28 10.42 -0.63
CA ILE A 22 -1.71 9.15 -0.21
C ILE A 22 -1.27 9.24 1.25
N GLU A 23 -0.57 10.29 1.62
CA GLU A 23 -0.11 10.50 2.99
C GLU A 23 -1.28 10.56 3.97
N ASN A 24 -2.32 11.32 3.63
CA ASN A 24 -3.50 11.44 4.49
C ASN A 24 -4.19 10.10 4.69
N CYS A 25 -4.34 9.32 3.62
CA CYS A 25 -4.97 8.00 3.69
C CYS A 25 -4.16 7.06 4.59
N LEU A 26 -2.85 7.03 4.43
CA LEU A 26 -2.01 6.13 5.20
C LEU A 26 -1.88 6.56 6.65
N GLN A 27 -1.81 7.86 6.93
CA GLN A 27 -1.79 8.35 8.31
C GLN A 27 -3.09 7.98 9.02
N LYS A 28 -4.22 8.13 8.34
CA LYS A 28 -5.52 7.75 8.92
C LYS A 28 -5.61 6.25 9.17
N ALA A 29 -5.13 5.46 8.22
CA ALA A 29 -5.07 4.00 8.37
C ALA A 29 -4.22 3.61 9.57
N ALA A 30 -3.05 4.24 9.71
CA ALA A 30 -2.16 3.98 10.83
C ALA A 30 -2.80 4.34 12.17
N GLN A 31 -3.56 5.45 12.21
CA GLN A 31 -4.31 5.82 13.41
C GLN A 31 -5.35 4.78 13.79
N PHE A 32 -6.14 4.32 12.83
CA PHE A 32 -7.17 3.31 13.09
C PHE A 32 -6.58 1.99 13.56
N GLU A 33 -5.43 1.62 13.03
CA GLU A 33 -4.80 0.34 13.34
C GLU A 33 -3.76 0.45 14.45
N GLU A 34 -3.53 1.64 14.98
CA GLU A 34 -2.55 1.91 16.03
C GLU A 34 -1.15 1.43 15.66
N ILE A 35 -0.75 1.73 14.41
CA ILE A 35 0.53 1.31 13.85
C ILE A 35 1.48 2.50 13.74
N LYS A 36 2.72 2.26 14.09
CA LYS A 36 3.82 3.21 13.89
C LYS A 36 4.86 2.56 13.02
N GLY A 37 5.63 3.36 12.29
CA GLY A 37 6.71 2.82 11.49
C GLY A 37 6.93 3.64 10.24
N GLU A 38 7.58 3.00 9.28
CA GLU A 38 7.96 3.62 8.03
C GLU A 38 7.50 2.76 6.86
N VAL A 39 6.98 3.41 5.82
CA VAL A 39 6.51 2.74 4.60
C VAL A 39 6.98 3.52 3.39
N VAL A 40 7.35 2.81 2.34
CA VAL A 40 7.73 3.41 1.06
C VAL A 40 6.63 3.09 0.04
N ILE A 41 6.15 4.13 -0.66
CA ILE A 41 5.18 4.00 -1.74
C ILE A 41 5.91 4.30 -3.04
N THR A 42 5.95 3.35 -3.95
CA THR A 42 6.58 3.51 -5.25
C THR A 42 5.52 3.50 -6.34
N LEU A 43 5.49 4.57 -7.14
CA LEU A 43 4.54 4.73 -8.23
C LEU A 43 5.23 4.32 -9.52
N VAL A 44 4.67 3.35 -10.24
CA VAL A 44 5.28 2.73 -11.41
C VAL A 44 4.31 2.67 -12.58
N ASN A 45 4.81 2.25 -13.74
CA ASN A 45 3.96 1.97 -14.90
C ASN A 45 3.59 0.48 -14.94
N ASN A 46 2.78 0.09 -15.92
CA ASN A 46 2.31 -1.30 -16.05
C ASN A 46 3.45 -2.28 -16.34
N GLU A 47 4.43 -1.89 -17.12
CA GLU A 47 5.57 -2.75 -17.43
C GLU A 47 6.37 -3.09 -16.18
N ARG A 48 6.63 -2.08 -15.36
CA ARG A 48 7.43 -2.28 -14.15
C ARG A 48 6.69 -3.14 -13.12
N ILE A 49 5.41 -2.90 -12.93
CA ILE A 49 4.65 -3.70 -11.95
C ILE A 49 4.47 -5.15 -12.45
N HIS A 50 4.38 -5.33 -13.76
CA HIS A 50 4.35 -6.66 -14.37
C HIS A 50 5.66 -7.41 -14.07
N GLU A 51 6.81 -6.77 -14.27
CA GLU A 51 8.10 -7.35 -13.96
C GLU A 51 8.20 -7.76 -12.49
N LEU A 52 7.79 -6.87 -11.59
CA LEU A 52 7.84 -7.13 -10.16
C LEU A 52 6.91 -8.27 -9.77
N ASN A 53 5.72 -8.32 -10.32
CA ASN A 53 4.77 -9.38 -10.04
C ASN A 53 5.29 -10.74 -10.52
N ARG A 54 5.89 -10.78 -11.71
CA ARG A 54 6.50 -11.99 -12.26
C ARG A 54 7.70 -12.44 -11.43
N ASP A 55 8.61 -11.49 -11.12
CA ASP A 55 9.89 -11.84 -10.49
C ASP A 55 9.76 -12.20 -9.02
N TYR A 56 8.82 -11.57 -8.30
CA TYR A 56 8.70 -11.75 -6.87
C TYR A 56 7.52 -12.61 -6.44
N ARG A 57 6.48 -12.71 -7.26
CA ARG A 57 5.30 -13.52 -6.93
C ARG A 57 5.07 -14.68 -7.90
N GLY A 58 5.84 -14.75 -8.98
CA GLY A 58 5.66 -15.77 -9.98
C GLY A 58 4.41 -15.63 -10.84
N VAL A 59 3.81 -14.46 -10.84
CA VAL A 59 2.59 -14.17 -11.61
C VAL A 59 2.96 -13.31 -12.80
N ASP A 60 2.92 -13.88 -13.99
CA ASP A 60 3.36 -13.23 -15.23
C ASP A 60 2.24 -12.37 -15.82
N ARG A 61 1.86 -11.32 -15.12
CA ARG A 61 0.88 -10.33 -15.57
C ARG A 61 0.99 -9.07 -14.72
N PRO A 62 0.54 -7.91 -15.26
CA PRO A 62 0.49 -6.69 -14.45
C PRO A 62 -0.63 -6.78 -13.40
N THR A 63 -0.52 -5.96 -12.38
CA THR A 63 -1.55 -5.81 -11.36
C THR A 63 -1.69 -4.33 -11.04
N ASP A 64 -2.57 -3.98 -10.12
CA ASP A 64 -2.78 -2.59 -9.70
C ASP A 64 -1.86 -2.19 -8.56
N VAL A 65 -1.69 -3.07 -7.57
CA VAL A 65 -0.90 -2.80 -6.38
C VAL A 65 -0.18 -4.05 -5.91
N LEU A 66 1.03 -3.87 -5.41
CA LEU A 66 1.81 -4.91 -4.75
C LEU A 66 2.26 -4.42 -3.38
N SER A 67 2.26 -5.32 -2.40
CA SER A 67 2.74 -5.01 -1.06
C SER A 67 3.80 -6.03 -0.66
N PHE A 68 4.93 -5.54 -0.18
CA PHE A 68 6.04 -6.37 0.27
C PHE A 68 6.33 -6.06 1.73
N ALA A 69 5.82 -6.89 2.63
CA ALA A 69 6.00 -6.72 4.06
C ALA A 69 7.39 -7.19 4.47
N LEU A 70 8.08 -6.36 5.25
CA LEU A 70 9.42 -6.72 5.73
C LEU A 70 9.38 -7.62 6.96
N ASN A 71 8.25 -7.66 7.66
CA ASN A 71 8.07 -8.46 8.87
C ASN A 71 7.22 -9.70 8.64
N GLU A 72 7.12 -10.17 7.40
CA GLU A 72 6.30 -11.31 7.07
C GLU A 72 6.94 -12.60 7.59
N GLU A 73 6.20 -13.30 8.46
CA GLU A 73 6.64 -14.58 8.98
C GLU A 73 6.46 -15.67 7.93
N GLY A 74 7.38 -16.62 7.89
CA GLY A 74 7.29 -17.77 7.01
C GLY A 74 8.19 -17.70 5.80
N GLU A 75 8.64 -16.54 5.42
CA GLU A 75 9.71 -16.38 4.45
C GLU A 75 11.01 -16.10 5.18
N GLY A 76 11.14 -16.72 6.32
CA GLY A 76 12.13 -16.50 7.34
C GLY A 76 13.53 -16.87 6.99
N ASP A 77 13.87 -16.71 5.76
CA ASP A 77 15.21 -17.02 5.31
C ASP A 77 16.21 -15.97 5.72
N MET A 78 15.70 -14.87 6.26
CA MET A 78 16.54 -13.78 6.71
C MET A 78 16.11 -13.35 8.08
N GLU A 79 16.36 -14.23 9.04
CA GLU A 79 16.34 -13.79 10.42
C GLU A 79 17.54 -12.89 10.62
N ILE A 80 17.33 -11.63 10.42
CA ILE A 80 18.31 -10.67 10.84
C ILE A 80 18.17 -10.56 12.34
N PHE A 81 19.07 -11.22 13.05
CA PHE A 81 19.13 -11.05 14.48
C PHE A 81 19.74 -9.70 14.77
N VAL A 82 18.91 -8.70 14.90
CA VAL A 82 19.33 -7.44 15.44
C VAL A 82 18.91 -7.46 16.90
N GLU A 83 19.83 -7.22 17.79
CA GLU A 83 19.50 -7.13 19.20
C GLU A 83 18.47 -6.02 19.41
N GLU A 84 17.46 -6.30 20.23
CA GLU A 84 16.38 -5.34 20.50
C GLU A 84 16.89 -3.95 20.87
N SER A 85 17.99 -3.87 21.56
CA SER A 85 18.58 -2.59 21.96
C SER A 85 19.06 -1.75 20.79
N GLU A 86 19.34 -2.35 19.66
CA GLU A 86 19.76 -1.62 18.46
C GLU A 86 18.56 -1.14 17.65
N PHE A 87 17.39 -1.72 17.85
CA PHE A 87 16.18 -1.36 17.14
C PHE A 87 15.44 -0.15 17.72
N ASP A 88 15.69 0.18 18.98
CA ASP A 88 14.97 1.27 19.63
C ASP A 88 15.24 2.63 18.97
N ASP A 89 16.38 2.77 18.29
CA ASP A 89 16.77 3.99 17.62
C ASP A 89 16.46 4.00 16.12
N TYR A 90 15.94 2.89 15.57
CA TYR A 90 15.64 2.77 14.15
C TYR A 90 14.14 2.74 13.91
N PRO A 91 13.66 3.38 12.82
CA PRO A 91 12.24 3.30 12.49
C PRO A 91 11.85 1.86 12.18
N ASN A 92 10.65 1.48 12.57
CA ASN A 92 10.11 0.17 12.27
C ASN A 92 9.68 0.15 10.79
N MET A 93 10.49 -0.49 9.96
CA MET A 93 10.22 -0.60 8.53
C MET A 93 9.08 -1.59 8.29
N LEU A 94 7.94 -1.10 7.84
CA LEU A 94 6.78 -1.95 7.55
C LEU A 94 6.92 -2.65 6.21
N GLY A 95 7.43 -1.96 5.21
CA GLY A 95 7.64 -2.52 3.88
C GLY A 95 7.38 -1.54 2.77
N ASP A 96 7.13 -2.09 1.57
CA ASP A 96 6.92 -1.33 0.35
C ASP A 96 5.53 -1.56 -0.22
N ILE A 97 4.91 -0.49 -0.72
CA ILE A 97 3.68 -0.57 -1.48
C ILE A 97 3.99 -0.02 -2.88
N ILE A 98 3.67 -0.79 -3.91
CA ILE A 98 3.96 -0.43 -5.29
C ILE A 98 2.64 -0.32 -6.04
N ILE A 99 2.39 0.83 -6.65
CA ILE A 99 1.10 1.13 -7.32
C ILE A 99 1.38 1.46 -8.78
N SER A 100 0.64 0.81 -9.70
CA SER A 100 0.66 1.17 -11.11
C SER A 100 -0.30 2.33 -11.36
N ILE A 101 0.23 3.48 -11.77
CA ILE A 101 -0.58 4.66 -12.05
C ILE A 101 -1.46 4.47 -13.27
N PRO A 102 -0.98 3.93 -14.40
CA PRO A 102 -1.86 3.66 -15.55
C PRO A 102 -3.01 2.72 -15.19
N ARG A 103 -2.75 1.68 -14.41
CA ARG A 103 -3.80 0.74 -14.00
C ARG A 103 -4.80 1.40 -13.05
N THR A 104 -4.33 2.27 -12.17
CA THR A 104 -5.20 3.03 -11.29
C THR A 104 -6.19 3.87 -12.08
N LYS A 105 -5.72 4.53 -13.14
CA LYS A 105 -6.60 5.35 -14.00
C LYS A 105 -7.62 4.50 -14.74
N GLU A 106 -7.21 3.36 -15.26
CA GLU A 106 -8.12 2.43 -15.93
C GLU A 106 -9.22 1.94 -14.99
N GLN A 107 -8.84 1.51 -13.80
CA GLN A 107 -9.79 1.00 -12.82
C GLN A 107 -10.76 2.08 -12.35
N ALA A 108 -10.27 3.30 -12.15
CA ALA A 108 -11.13 4.42 -11.79
C ALA A 108 -12.23 4.62 -12.82
N GLN A 109 -11.87 4.59 -14.11
CA GLN A 109 -12.84 4.70 -15.19
C GLN A 109 -13.82 3.53 -15.21
N ASP A 110 -13.31 2.31 -15.09
CA ASP A 110 -14.10 1.09 -15.16
C ASP A 110 -15.14 1.01 -14.04
N TYR A 111 -14.78 1.51 -12.86
CA TYR A 111 -15.65 1.44 -11.66
C TYR A 111 -16.46 2.72 -11.46
N GLY A 112 -16.26 3.74 -12.30
CA GLY A 112 -16.98 5.00 -12.15
C GLY A 112 -16.56 5.82 -10.95
N HIS A 113 -15.31 5.68 -10.52
CA HIS A 113 -14.73 6.46 -9.43
C HIS A 113 -13.82 7.55 -9.97
N SER A 114 -13.49 8.54 -9.12
CA SER A 114 -12.42 9.47 -9.43
C SER A 114 -11.07 8.77 -9.33
N PHE A 115 -10.06 9.33 -10.00
CA PHE A 115 -8.69 8.84 -9.88
C PHE A 115 -8.23 8.89 -8.41
N GLU A 116 -8.56 9.98 -7.73
CA GLU A 116 -8.18 10.20 -6.34
C GLU A 116 -8.78 9.12 -5.44
N ARG A 117 -10.04 8.76 -5.65
CA ARG A 117 -10.71 7.70 -4.89
C ARG A 117 -10.00 6.36 -5.10
N GLU A 118 -9.69 6.02 -6.35
CA GLU A 118 -9.02 4.76 -6.65
C GLU A 118 -7.60 4.72 -6.10
N LEU A 119 -6.87 5.83 -6.24
CA LEU A 119 -5.51 5.92 -5.71
C LEU A 119 -5.50 5.74 -4.19
N GLY A 120 -6.41 6.42 -3.49
CA GLY A 120 -6.55 6.27 -2.05
C GLY A 120 -6.93 4.84 -1.65
N PHE A 121 -7.85 4.23 -2.38
CA PHE A 121 -8.26 2.86 -2.15
C PHE A 121 -7.08 1.90 -2.25
N LEU A 122 -6.28 2.01 -3.31
CA LEU A 122 -5.14 1.11 -3.52
C LEU A 122 -4.05 1.31 -2.45
N ALA A 123 -3.80 2.56 -2.06
CA ALA A 123 -2.83 2.84 -1.01
C ALA A 123 -3.25 2.23 0.32
N VAL A 124 -4.50 2.41 0.72
CA VAL A 124 -5.03 1.83 1.96
C VAL A 124 -5.03 0.31 1.90
N HIS A 125 -5.47 -0.25 0.76
CA HIS A 125 -5.50 -1.70 0.55
C HIS A 125 -4.10 -2.30 0.72
N GLY A 126 -3.10 -1.70 0.07
CA GLY A 126 -1.72 -2.14 0.19
C GLY A 126 -1.20 -2.03 1.62
N PHE A 127 -1.55 -0.96 2.31
CA PHE A 127 -1.13 -0.77 3.69
C PHE A 127 -1.71 -1.83 4.62
N LEU A 128 -2.99 -2.13 4.48
CA LEU A 128 -3.63 -3.17 5.31
C LEU A 128 -2.98 -4.54 5.08
N HIS A 129 -2.64 -4.86 3.83
CA HIS A 129 -1.89 -6.09 3.55
C HIS A 129 -0.52 -6.09 4.23
N LEU A 130 0.17 -4.93 4.23
CA LEU A 130 1.48 -4.82 4.89
C LEU A 130 1.42 -5.17 6.36
N ILE A 131 0.34 -4.80 7.03
CA ILE A 131 0.21 -5.03 8.47
C ILE A 131 -0.52 -6.33 8.80
N GLY A 132 -0.77 -7.17 7.79
CA GLY A 132 -1.22 -8.55 8.02
C GLY A 132 -2.66 -8.87 7.67
N TYR A 133 -3.44 -7.91 7.16
CA TYR A 133 -4.79 -8.21 6.72
C TYR A 133 -4.78 -8.95 5.39
N ASP A 134 -5.71 -9.87 5.24
CA ASP A 134 -5.83 -10.67 4.03
C ASP A 134 -7.30 -10.78 3.65
N HIS A 135 -7.59 -11.29 2.46
CA HIS A 135 -8.94 -11.50 1.98
C HIS A 135 -9.12 -12.92 1.43
N GLY A 136 -8.44 -13.88 2.07
CA GLY A 136 -8.51 -15.28 1.67
C GLY A 136 -9.82 -15.98 2.06
N THR A 137 -10.58 -15.43 3.01
CA THR A 137 -11.89 -15.96 3.38
C THR A 137 -12.93 -14.86 3.23
N PRO A 138 -14.23 -15.21 3.08
CA PRO A 138 -15.28 -14.19 2.99
C PRO A 138 -15.34 -13.26 4.21
N GLU A 139 -15.05 -13.78 5.40
CA GLU A 139 -15.02 -12.97 6.61
C GLU A 139 -13.88 -11.99 6.63
N GLU A 140 -12.69 -12.45 6.22
CA GLU A 140 -11.50 -11.60 6.11
C GLU A 140 -11.72 -10.50 5.07
N GLU A 141 -12.27 -10.87 3.91
CA GLU A 141 -12.57 -9.93 2.85
C GLU A 141 -13.53 -8.83 3.32
N LYS A 142 -14.60 -9.23 4.03
CA LYS A 142 -15.57 -8.28 4.55
C LYS A 142 -14.95 -7.35 5.58
N ASP A 143 -14.14 -7.88 6.49
CA ASP A 143 -13.47 -7.08 7.52
C ASP A 143 -12.52 -6.06 6.88
N MET A 144 -11.72 -6.51 5.94
CA MET A 144 -10.78 -5.66 5.23
C MET A 144 -11.50 -4.55 4.46
N PHE A 145 -12.56 -4.90 3.75
CA PHE A 145 -13.36 -3.93 3.00
C PHE A 145 -13.98 -2.88 3.92
N THR A 146 -14.54 -3.30 5.05
CA THR A 146 -15.14 -2.38 6.02
C THR A 146 -14.11 -1.40 6.55
N ARG A 147 -12.91 -1.87 6.87
CA ARG A 147 -11.82 -1.02 7.36
C ARG A 147 -11.39 -0.02 6.30
N GLN A 148 -11.25 -0.47 5.05
CA GLN A 148 -10.90 0.40 3.93
C GLN A 148 -11.93 1.52 3.75
N GLU A 149 -13.20 1.18 3.76
CA GLU A 149 -14.26 2.17 3.57
C GLU A 149 -14.32 3.18 4.72
N ASN A 150 -14.14 2.73 5.95
CA ASN A 150 -14.10 3.61 7.11
C ASN A 150 -12.94 4.61 7.01
N ILE A 151 -11.77 4.13 6.61
CA ILE A 151 -10.60 4.99 6.46
C ILE A 151 -10.82 6.01 5.35
N LEU A 152 -11.35 5.57 4.21
CA LEU A 152 -11.59 6.44 3.06
C LEU A 152 -12.64 7.50 3.37
N GLN A 153 -13.69 7.16 4.12
CA GLN A 153 -14.69 8.13 4.55
C GLN A 153 -14.09 9.22 5.43
N GLU A 154 -13.19 8.84 6.31
CA GLU A 154 -12.54 9.79 7.21
C GLU A 154 -11.66 10.80 6.49
N VAL A 155 -11.13 10.43 5.32
CA VAL A 155 -10.33 11.35 4.50
C VAL A 155 -11.15 12.00 3.39
N GLY A 156 -12.46 11.79 3.37
CA GLY A 156 -13.36 12.45 2.43
C GLY A 156 -13.46 11.78 1.06
N LEU A 157 -13.02 10.54 0.93
CA LEU A 157 -13.07 9.79 -0.33
C LEU A 157 -14.25 8.82 -0.34
N THR A 158 -15.44 9.36 -0.35
CA THR A 158 -16.67 8.56 -0.40
C THR A 158 -17.06 8.25 -1.86
N ARG A 159 -17.84 7.22 -2.02
CA ARG A 159 -18.43 6.88 -3.31
C ARG A 159 -19.51 7.87 -3.68
#